data_bf335768178bdfdbcdcce3f480919240
#
_entry.id   bf335768178bdfdbcdcce3f480919240
#
_cell.length_a   1.000
_cell.length_b   1.000
_cell.length_c   1.000
_cell.angle_alpha   90.00
_cell.angle_beta   90.00
_cell.angle_gamma   90.00
#
_symmetry.space_group_name_H-M   'P 1'
#
loop_
_entity.id
_entity.type
_entity.pdbx_description
1 polymer ?
#
loop_
_entity_poly.entity_id
_entity_poly.type
_entity_poly.pdbx_seq_one_letter_code
_entity_poly.pdbx_strand_id
1 'polypeptide(L)'
;MKTFALALGGGGARGLAHIPVTEALDDLGVKPAAIAGTSIGALVGAAYAAGMRGKDIRRHVIALAHNRGEITRRLIAARAGTLADLFTGAFGQATQLDAEKFCAQFLPEAVPQDFAALQIPLTVIATDLHRRQEAVFTSGPLRPALAGSIAIPGLFRPVAIGSGILVDGGATNPLPFDQVRERAGVTIAVDVFGMPELERNDIPSVWESMFTTLQIMGSAIAAAKHKHAPADLMIRPNVTIFRMLDFYQASAILRAADAVKAEVKEKLGALLAA
;
A
#
# COMPACT_ATOMS: atom_id res chain seq x y z
N MET A 1 16.23 13.52 -20.49
CA MET A 1 16.02 12.95 -19.13
C MET A 1 15.35 11.61 -19.28
N LYS A 2 15.86 10.55 -18.67
CA LYS A 2 15.24 9.21 -18.73
C LYS A 2 13.86 9.23 -18.07
N THR A 3 12.92 8.44 -18.61
CA THR A 3 11.65 8.19 -17.93
C THR A 3 11.82 7.16 -16.82
N PHE A 4 11.01 7.22 -15.78
CA PHE A 4 11.04 6.23 -14.72
C PHE A 4 9.65 5.71 -14.39
N ALA A 5 9.57 4.49 -13.88
CA ALA A 5 8.40 3.87 -13.30
C ALA A 5 8.59 3.67 -11.80
N LEU A 6 7.50 3.72 -11.04
CA LEU A 6 7.51 3.70 -9.57
C LEU A 6 6.73 2.49 -9.05
N ALA A 7 7.37 1.65 -8.25
CA ALA A 7 6.72 0.56 -7.54
C ALA A 7 6.64 0.88 -6.04
N LEU A 8 5.44 0.81 -5.47
CA LEU A 8 5.13 1.09 -4.08
C LEU A 8 4.70 -0.20 -3.38
N GLY A 9 5.53 -0.66 -2.45
CA GLY A 9 5.30 -1.91 -1.73
C GLY A 9 4.15 -1.85 -0.73
N GLY A 10 3.64 -3.01 -0.35
CA GLY A 10 2.77 -3.19 0.80
C GLY A 10 3.52 -2.95 2.11
N GLY A 11 2.83 -2.98 3.26
CA GLY A 11 3.48 -2.83 4.57
C GLY A 11 2.59 -2.20 5.65
N GLY A 12 1.30 -2.06 5.41
CA GLY A 12 0.35 -1.46 6.35
C GLY A 12 0.72 -0.02 6.68
N ALA A 13 0.70 0.37 7.96
CA ALA A 13 0.98 1.73 8.41
C ALA A 13 2.36 2.25 7.98
N ARG A 14 3.37 1.36 7.86
CA ARG A 14 4.69 1.74 7.37
C ARG A 14 4.67 2.29 5.94
N GLY A 15 3.68 1.89 5.14
CA GLY A 15 3.47 2.42 3.78
C GLY A 15 3.13 3.91 3.72
N LEU A 16 2.82 4.56 4.84
CA LEU A 16 2.77 6.02 4.92
C LEU A 16 4.10 6.67 4.53
N ALA A 17 5.21 5.92 4.62
CA ALA A 17 6.53 6.36 4.15
C ALA A 17 6.63 6.54 2.62
N HIS A 18 5.70 6.06 1.84
CA HIS A 18 5.59 6.38 0.41
C HIS A 18 5.29 7.88 0.18
N ILE A 19 4.63 8.53 1.13
CA ILE A 19 4.25 9.94 1.02
C ILE A 19 5.49 10.87 0.92
N PRO A 20 6.49 10.80 1.82
CA PRO A 20 7.74 11.57 1.65
C PRO A 20 8.46 11.30 0.32
N VAL A 21 8.36 10.08 -0.23
CA VAL A 21 8.91 9.78 -1.55
C VAL A 21 8.17 10.57 -2.64
N THR A 22 6.82 10.56 -2.63
CA THR A 22 6.04 11.38 -3.59
C THR A 22 6.29 12.87 -3.43
N GLU A 23 6.50 13.37 -2.20
CA GLU A 23 6.90 14.76 -1.96
C GLU A 23 8.26 15.09 -2.60
N ALA A 24 9.24 14.16 -2.50
CA ALA A 24 10.54 14.36 -3.12
C ALA A 24 10.46 14.39 -4.65
N LEU A 25 9.58 13.56 -5.26
CA LEU A 25 9.31 13.60 -6.70
C LEU A 25 8.68 14.94 -7.11
N ASP A 26 7.72 15.44 -6.33
CA ASP A 26 7.10 16.75 -6.57
C ASP A 26 8.13 17.90 -6.44
N ASP A 27 9.03 17.83 -5.47
CA ASP A 27 10.10 18.82 -5.26
C ASP A 27 11.12 18.82 -6.41
N LEU A 28 11.37 17.65 -7.04
CA LEU A 28 12.20 17.52 -8.24
C LEU A 28 11.47 17.96 -9.52
N GLY A 29 10.16 18.17 -9.47
CA GLY A 29 9.34 18.47 -10.63
C GLY A 29 9.20 17.31 -11.62
N VAL A 30 9.36 16.05 -11.17
CA VAL A 30 9.30 14.85 -12.02
C VAL A 30 8.09 13.98 -11.67
N LYS A 31 7.55 13.28 -12.69
CA LYS A 31 6.44 12.34 -12.51
C LYS A 31 6.81 10.99 -13.12
N PRO A 32 6.41 9.87 -12.48
CA PRO A 32 6.60 8.55 -13.06
C PRO A 32 5.75 8.35 -14.31
N ALA A 33 6.27 7.61 -15.29
CA ALA A 33 5.52 7.21 -16.48
C ALA A 33 4.46 6.16 -16.17
N ALA A 34 4.65 5.38 -15.11
CA ALA A 34 3.69 4.40 -14.59
C ALA A 34 3.95 4.14 -13.11
N ILE A 35 2.90 3.73 -12.39
CA ILE A 35 2.97 3.33 -10.98
C ILE A 35 2.44 1.90 -10.85
N ALA A 36 3.11 1.05 -10.05
CA ALA A 36 2.51 -0.18 -9.53
C ALA A 36 2.44 -0.11 -8.00
N GLY A 37 1.36 -0.61 -7.43
CA GLY A 37 1.18 -0.59 -5.98
C GLY A 37 0.53 -1.86 -5.44
N THR A 38 0.97 -2.26 -4.26
CA THR A 38 0.39 -3.36 -3.48
C THR A 38 -0.11 -2.83 -2.15
N SER A 39 -1.34 -3.17 -1.75
CA SER A 39 -1.91 -2.82 -0.45
C SER A 39 -1.88 -1.30 -0.21
N ILE A 40 -1.29 -0.84 0.88
CA ILE A 40 -1.13 0.61 1.16
C ILE A 40 -0.39 1.35 0.03
N GLY A 41 0.56 0.68 -0.64
CA GLY A 41 1.25 1.23 -1.80
C GLY A 41 0.30 1.49 -2.97
N ALA A 42 -0.74 0.67 -3.15
CA ALA A 42 -1.79 0.90 -4.14
C ALA A 42 -2.67 2.12 -3.78
N LEU A 43 -3.00 2.32 -2.48
CA LEU A 43 -3.78 3.48 -2.03
C LEU A 43 -3.02 4.79 -2.23
N VAL A 44 -1.74 4.85 -1.80
CA VAL A 44 -0.89 6.03 -2.00
C VAL A 44 -0.64 6.26 -3.49
N GLY A 45 -0.36 5.18 -4.23
CA GLY A 45 -0.19 5.22 -5.68
C GLY A 45 -1.41 5.76 -6.41
N ALA A 46 -2.62 5.34 -6.03
CA ALA A 46 -3.88 5.83 -6.60
C ALA A 46 -4.09 7.33 -6.35
N ALA A 47 -3.84 7.81 -5.11
CA ALA A 47 -3.93 9.23 -4.79
C ALA A 47 -2.92 10.07 -5.60
N TYR A 48 -1.69 9.58 -5.74
CA TYR A 48 -0.66 10.26 -6.51
C TYR A 48 -0.94 10.20 -8.03
N ALA A 49 -1.42 9.05 -8.53
CA ALA A 49 -1.84 8.87 -9.92
C ALA A 49 -3.08 9.71 -10.30
N ALA A 50 -3.94 10.03 -9.34
CA ALA A 50 -5.06 10.95 -9.50
C ALA A 50 -4.63 12.42 -9.63
N GLY A 51 -3.32 12.73 -9.52
CA GLY A 51 -2.76 14.06 -9.63
C GLY A 51 -2.60 14.81 -8.29
N MET A 52 -2.88 14.16 -7.16
CA MET A 52 -2.60 14.78 -5.85
C MET A 52 -1.09 14.92 -5.65
N ARG A 53 -0.67 16.02 -5.05
CA ARG A 53 0.72 16.18 -4.62
C ARG A 53 0.98 15.43 -3.32
N GLY A 54 2.20 14.99 -3.10
CA GLY A 54 2.60 14.31 -1.86
C GLY A 54 2.21 15.09 -0.59
N LYS A 55 2.33 16.43 -0.62
CA LYS A 55 1.91 17.32 0.49
C LYS A 55 0.40 17.27 0.77
N ASP A 56 -0.42 17.08 -0.25
CA ASP A 56 -1.87 17.01 -0.11
C ASP A 56 -2.29 15.65 0.43
N ILE A 57 -1.60 14.57 -0.01
CA ILE A 57 -1.77 13.22 0.54
C ILE A 57 -1.36 13.21 2.03
N ARG A 58 -0.23 13.82 2.40
CA ARG A 58 0.19 13.98 3.80
C ARG A 58 -0.86 14.69 4.63
N ARG A 59 -1.39 15.81 4.14
CA ARG A 59 -2.41 16.60 4.84
C ARG A 59 -3.67 15.77 5.09
N HIS A 60 -4.12 15.01 4.09
CA HIS A 60 -5.27 14.12 4.21
C HIS A 60 -5.04 13.07 5.30
N VAL A 61 -3.91 12.37 5.29
CA VAL A 61 -3.57 11.34 6.28
C VAL A 61 -3.45 11.92 7.70
N ILE A 62 -2.80 13.07 7.84
CA ILE A 62 -2.66 13.72 9.15
C ILE A 62 -4.03 14.18 9.68
N ALA A 63 -4.88 14.75 8.82
CA ALA A 63 -6.22 15.18 9.22
C ALA A 63 -7.05 14.01 9.74
N LEU A 64 -6.96 12.84 9.08
CA LEU A 64 -7.59 11.61 9.55
C LEU A 64 -6.99 11.17 10.89
N ALA A 65 -5.66 11.09 11.01
CA ALA A 65 -4.98 10.56 12.21
C ALA A 65 -5.23 11.40 13.48
N HIS A 66 -5.43 12.69 13.36
CA HIS A 66 -5.71 13.58 14.50
C HIS A 66 -7.16 13.51 15.00
N ASN A 67 -8.09 13.01 14.21
CA ASN A 67 -9.50 12.92 14.59
C ASN A 67 -9.89 11.48 14.94
N ARG A 68 -9.55 11.05 16.17
CA ARG A 68 -9.85 9.69 16.66
C ARG A 68 -11.34 9.35 16.60
N GLY A 69 -12.21 10.31 16.90
CA GLY A 69 -13.67 10.12 16.84
C GLY A 69 -14.13 9.84 15.40
N GLU A 70 -13.60 10.59 14.45
CA GLU A 70 -13.89 10.40 13.03
C GLU A 70 -13.35 9.06 12.51
N ILE A 71 -12.13 8.66 12.88
CA ILE A 71 -11.59 7.34 12.54
C ILE A 71 -12.53 6.25 13.05
N THR A 72 -12.93 6.33 14.34
CA THR A 72 -13.81 5.33 14.95
C THR A 72 -15.14 5.27 14.21
N ARG A 73 -15.74 6.42 13.88
CA ARG A 73 -16.99 6.50 13.11
C ARG A 73 -16.83 5.85 11.74
N ARG A 74 -15.75 6.15 11.01
CA ARG A 74 -15.46 5.61 9.67
C ARG A 74 -15.20 4.10 9.71
N LEU A 75 -14.49 3.60 10.73
CA LEU A 75 -14.25 2.17 10.91
C LEU A 75 -15.55 1.42 11.23
N ILE A 76 -16.44 2.01 12.04
CA ILE A 76 -17.76 1.44 12.29
C ILE A 76 -18.58 1.38 11.00
N ALA A 77 -18.55 2.45 10.19
CA ALA A 77 -19.23 2.48 8.89
C ALA A 77 -18.64 1.48 7.88
N ALA A 78 -17.36 1.15 8.02
CA ALA A 78 -16.66 0.16 7.17
C ALA A 78 -16.81 -1.30 7.67
N ARG A 79 -17.58 -1.57 8.72
CA ARG A 79 -17.83 -2.95 9.17
C ARG A 79 -18.54 -3.77 8.08
N ALA A 80 -18.14 -5.03 7.96
CA ALA A 80 -18.72 -5.96 7.00
C ALA A 80 -20.07 -6.53 7.46
N GLY A 81 -20.22 -6.77 8.77
CA GLY A 81 -21.41 -7.34 9.39
C GLY A 81 -22.32 -6.31 10.06
N THR A 82 -23.52 -6.75 10.40
CA THR A 82 -24.50 -6.03 11.23
C THR A 82 -24.40 -6.47 12.69
N LEU A 83 -24.99 -5.69 13.61
CA LEU A 83 -25.11 -6.10 15.02
C LEU A 83 -25.88 -7.42 15.17
N ALA A 84 -26.80 -7.72 14.22
CA ALA A 84 -27.56 -8.98 14.22
C ALA A 84 -26.64 -10.19 13.97
N ASP A 85 -25.56 -10.05 13.23
CA ASP A 85 -24.62 -11.14 12.93
C ASP A 85 -23.87 -11.62 14.19
N LEU A 86 -23.79 -10.78 15.22
CA LEU A 86 -23.25 -11.16 16.54
C LEU A 86 -24.13 -12.20 17.26
N PHE A 87 -25.44 -12.19 16.98
CA PHE A 87 -26.40 -13.09 17.61
C PHE A 87 -26.66 -14.36 16.80
N THR A 88 -26.24 -14.41 15.52
CA THR A 88 -26.48 -15.55 14.61
C THR A 88 -25.32 -16.55 14.56
N GLY A 89 -24.31 -16.43 15.42
CA GLY A 89 -23.14 -17.32 15.42
C GLY A 89 -22.09 -17.02 14.34
N ALA A 90 -22.30 -15.99 13.52
CA ALA A 90 -21.37 -15.54 12.49
C ALA A 90 -20.24 -14.62 13.05
N PHE A 91 -19.74 -14.94 14.27
CA PHE A 91 -18.76 -14.11 14.98
C PHE A 91 -17.56 -13.70 14.11
N GLY A 92 -17.07 -14.59 13.25
CA GLY A 92 -15.93 -14.31 12.38
C GLY A 92 -16.21 -13.24 11.31
N GLN A 93 -17.45 -13.09 10.86
CA GLN A 93 -17.83 -12.11 9.84
C GLN A 93 -18.18 -10.74 10.44
N ALA A 94 -18.77 -10.71 11.64
CA ALA A 94 -19.18 -9.50 12.30
C ALA A 94 -18.01 -8.60 12.75
N THR A 95 -16.83 -9.17 12.92
CA THR A 95 -15.61 -8.46 13.36
C THR A 95 -14.73 -7.96 12.22
N GLN A 96 -14.92 -8.43 10.99
CA GLN A 96 -14.14 -8.03 9.83
C GLN A 96 -14.64 -6.71 9.24
N LEU A 97 -13.70 -6.00 8.59
CA LEU A 97 -14.00 -4.82 7.79
C LEU A 97 -14.35 -5.20 6.35
N ASP A 98 -15.20 -4.39 5.74
CA ASP A 98 -15.46 -4.39 4.30
C ASP A 98 -14.46 -3.45 3.62
N ALA A 99 -13.60 -3.99 2.77
CA ALA A 99 -12.54 -3.23 2.13
C ALA A 99 -13.05 -2.16 1.15
N GLU A 100 -14.19 -2.39 0.47
CA GLU A 100 -14.78 -1.38 -0.42
C GLU A 100 -15.35 -0.20 0.38
N LYS A 101 -16.06 -0.49 1.48
CA LYS A 101 -16.54 0.55 2.40
C LYS A 101 -15.37 1.29 3.04
N PHE A 102 -14.29 0.58 3.40
CA PHE A 102 -13.07 1.20 3.91
C PHE A 102 -12.48 2.16 2.87
N CYS A 103 -12.29 1.73 1.63
CA CYS A 103 -11.82 2.59 0.55
C CYS A 103 -12.74 3.81 0.37
N ALA A 104 -14.06 3.63 0.42
CA ALA A 104 -15.03 4.73 0.31
C ALA A 104 -14.92 5.77 1.44
N GLN A 105 -14.49 5.35 2.64
CA GLN A 105 -14.38 6.22 3.81
C GLN A 105 -13.01 6.90 3.94
N PHE A 106 -11.95 6.26 3.46
CA PHE A 106 -10.57 6.68 3.75
C PHE A 106 -9.81 7.21 2.54
N LEU A 107 -10.18 6.85 1.31
CA LEU A 107 -9.58 7.45 0.11
C LEU A 107 -9.96 8.93 0.00
N PRO A 108 -9.01 9.78 -0.47
CA PRO A 108 -9.34 11.15 -0.84
C PRO A 108 -10.40 11.21 -1.94
N GLU A 109 -11.28 12.21 -1.90
CA GLU A 109 -12.31 12.43 -2.93
C GLU A 109 -11.73 12.63 -4.34
N ALA A 110 -10.48 13.11 -4.42
CA ALA A 110 -9.76 13.28 -5.69
C ALA A 110 -9.45 11.97 -6.41
N VAL A 111 -9.51 10.82 -5.72
CA VAL A 111 -9.29 9.50 -6.35
C VAL A 111 -10.52 9.11 -7.16
N PRO A 112 -10.39 8.94 -8.50
CA PRO A 112 -11.53 8.67 -9.38
C PRO A 112 -12.09 7.26 -9.18
N GLN A 113 -13.26 7.01 -9.76
CA GLN A 113 -13.93 5.71 -9.68
C GLN A 113 -13.34 4.67 -10.65
N ASP A 114 -12.66 5.12 -11.71
CA ASP A 114 -12.14 4.27 -12.78
C ASP A 114 -10.67 4.58 -13.07
N PHE A 115 -9.91 3.55 -13.43
CA PHE A 115 -8.49 3.69 -13.83
C PHE A 115 -8.29 4.67 -14.99
N ALA A 116 -9.24 4.73 -15.94
CA ALA A 116 -9.14 5.58 -17.13
C ALA A 116 -9.11 7.09 -16.80
N ALA A 117 -9.58 7.49 -15.61
CA ALA A 117 -9.57 8.88 -15.18
C ALA A 117 -8.29 9.26 -14.38
N LEU A 118 -7.36 8.34 -14.20
CA LEU A 118 -6.08 8.62 -13.57
C LEU A 118 -5.14 9.38 -14.53
N GLN A 119 -4.36 10.31 -14.00
CA GLN A 119 -3.38 11.09 -14.76
C GLN A 119 -2.10 10.30 -15.06
N ILE A 120 -1.77 9.31 -14.22
CA ILE A 120 -0.64 8.42 -14.39
C ILE A 120 -1.17 6.98 -14.43
N PRO A 121 -0.75 6.16 -15.41
CA PRO A 121 -1.11 4.75 -15.47
C PRO A 121 -0.78 4.04 -14.16
N LEU A 122 -1.77 3.36 -13.57
CA LEU A 122 -1.63 2.62 -12.31
C LEU A 122 -1.86 1.14 -12.54
N THR A 123 -1.02 0.32 -11.93
CA THR A 123 -1.20 -1.12 -11.77
C THR A 123 -1.45 -1.43 -10.31
N VAL A 124 -2.57 -2.08 -10.01
CA VAL A 124 -2.94 -2.49 -8.64
C VAL A 124 -2.82 -3.99 -8.53
N ILE A 125 -2.14 -4.46 -7.48
CA ILE A 125 -1.89 -5.88 -7.23
C ILE A 125 -2.77 -6.39 -6.10
N ALA A 126 -3.48 -7.48 -6.37
CA ALA A 126 -4.15 -8.30 -5.38
C ALA A 126 -3.73 -9.78 -5.55
N THR A 127 -4.22 -10.65 -4.70
CA THR A 127 -4.02 -12.11 -4.81
C THR A 127 -5.36 -12.79 -5.02
N ASP A 128 -5.50 -13.57 -6.09
CA ASP A 128 -6.67 -14.44 -6.29
C ASP A 128 -6.51 -15.69 -5.43
N LEU A 129 -7.35 -15.80 -4.41
CA LEU A 129 -7.28 -16.85 -3.40
C LEU A 129 -7.59 -18.25 -3.99
N HIS A 130 -8.55 -18.32 -4.94
CA HIS A 130 -8.96 -19.58 -5.55
C HIS A 130 -8.00 -20.03 -6.63
N ARG A 131 -7.53 -19.10 -7.48
CA ARG A 131 -6.54 -19.40 -8.52
C ARG A 131 -5.12 -19.49 -7.98
N ARG A 132 -4.88 -19.03 -6.74
CA ARG A 132 -3.58 -19.06 -6.06
C ARG A 132 -2.49 -18.33 -6.85
N GLN A 133 -2.83 -17.18 -7.40
CA GLN A 133 -1.93 -16.40 -8.25
C GLN A 133 -2.13 -14.91 -8.04
N GLU A 134 -1.19 -14.14 -8.55
CA GLU A 134 -1.28 -12.69 -8.62
C GLU A 134 -2.48 -12.27 -9.49
N ALA A 135 -3.23 -11.27 -9.01
CA ALA A 135 -4.28 -10.61 -9.76
C ALA A 135 -3.86 -9.16 -10.04
N VAL A 136 -3.73 -8.82 -11.32
CA VAL A 136 -3.22 -7.54 -11.80
C VAL A 136 -4.36 -6.73 -12.40
N PHE A 137 -4.57 -5.50 -11.90
CA PHE A 137 -5.61 -4.59 -12.38
C PHE A 137 -4.98 -3.31 -12.95
N THR A 138 -5.34 -2.97 -14.18
CA THR A 138 -4.87 -1.77 -14.88
C THR A 138 -6.00 -0.97 -15.54
N SER A 139 -7.24 -1.45 -15.46
CA SER A 139 -8.41 -0.85 -16.11
C SER A 139 -9.69 -1.21 -15.37
N GLY A 140 -10.78 -0.51 -15.69
CA GLY A 140 -12.10 -0.69 -15.10
C GLY A 140 -12.25 -0.01 -13.73
N PRO A 141 -13.18 -0.50 -12.88
CA PRO A 141 -13.47 0.12 -11.59
C PRO A 141 -12.27 0.10 -10.65
N LEU A 142 -11.77 1.27 -10.25
CA LEU A 142 -10.56 1.40 -9.43
C LEU A 142 -10.80 0.99 -7.98
N ARG A 143 -11.92 1.39 -7.37
CA ARG A 143 -12.18 1.13 -5.95
C ARG A 143 -12.24 -0.36 -5.59
N PRO A 144 -12.93 -1.24 -6.34
CA PRO A 144 -12.90 -2.68 -6.08
C PRO A 144 -11.50 -3.28 -6.18
N ALA A 145 -10.67 -2.84 -7.16
CA ALA A 145 -9.30 -3.30 -7.30
C ALA A 145 -8.45 -2.89 -6.08
N LEU A 146 -8.56 -1.63 -5.62
CA LEU A 146 -7.90 -1.15 -4.41
C LEU A 146 -8.37 -1.93 -3.18
N ALA A 147 -9.69 -2.19 -3.06
CA ALA A 147 -10.26 -2.97 -1.97
C ALA A 147 -9.69 -4.40 -1.94
N GLY A 148 -9.60 -5.07 -3.10
CA GLY A 148 -8.97 -6.39 -3.21
C GLY A 148 -7.50 -6.35 -2.79
N SER A 149 -6.78 -5.31 -3.19
CA SER A 149 -5.36 -5.12 -2.88
C SER A 149 -5.06 -4.95 -1.38
N ILE A 150 -5.98 -4.37 -0.61
CA ILE A 150 -5.82 -4.14 0.85
C ILE A 150 -6.53 -5.19 1.72
N ALA A 151 -7.15 -6.20 1.12
CA ALA A 151 -7.97 -7.17 1.83
C ALA A 151 -7.10 -8.17 2.63
N ILE A 152 -6.40 -7.67 3.65
CA ILE A 152 -5.56 -8.48 4.55
C ILE A 152 -6.42 -9.52 5.26
N PRO A 153 -6.09 -10.83 5.12
CA PRO A 153 -6.82 -11.90 5.81
C PRO A 153 -6.87 -11.69 7.31
N GLY A 154 -8.03 -11.91 7.90
CA GLY A 154 -8.29 -11.68 9.33
C GLY A 154 -8.77 -10.25 9.64
N LEU A 155 -8.31 -9.22 8.94
CA LEU A 155 -8.73 -7.83 9.14
C LEU A 155 -9.91 -7.46 8.24
N PHE A 156 -9.82 -7.81 6.97
CA PHE A 156 -10.86 -7.56 5.97
C PHE A 156 -11.50 -8.87 5.47
N ARG A 157 -12.75 -8.76 5.01
CA ARG A 157 -13.35 -9.81 4.21
C ARG A 157 -12.68 -9.87 2.83
N PRO A 158 -12.50 -11.08 2.25
CA PRO A 158 -12.10 -11.20 0.86
C PRO A 158 -13.08 -10.45 -0.08
N VAL A 159 -12.56 -9.88 -1.15
CA VAL A 159 -13.32 -9.08 -2.11
C VAL A 159 -13.62 -9.91 -3.35
N ALA A 160 -14.89 -9.96 -3.77
CA ALA A 160 -15.28 -10.65 -5.00
C ALA A 160 -15.25 -9.67 -6.19
N ILE A 161 -14.45 -9.99 -7.23
CA ILE A 161 -14.45 -9.25 -8.50
C ILE A 161 -14.60 -10.26 -9.65
N GLY A 162 -15.73 -10.19 -10.37
CA GLY A 162 -16.05 -11.19 -11.39
C GLY A 162 -16.13 -12.59 -10.78
N SER A 163 -15.31 -13.51 -11.27
CA SER A 163 -15.18 -14.88 -10.73
C SER A 163 -14.04 -15.05 -9.74
N GLY A 164 -13.28 -13.99 -9.43
CA GLY A 164 -12.14 -14.03 -8.51
C GLY A 164 -12.55 -13.67 -7.08
N ILE A 165 -11.92 -14.34 -6.12
CA ILE A 165 -11.99 -13.99 -4.69
C ILE A 165 -10.61 -13.46 -4.28
N LEU A 166 -10.54 -12.18 -3.95
CA LEU A 166 -9.30 -11.47 -3.77
C LEU A 166 -8.96 -11.25 -2.29
N VAL A 167 -7.70 -11.38 -2.00
CA VAL A 167 -7.05 -10.98 -0.74
C VAL A 167 -5.85 -10.07 -1.05
N ASP A 168 -5.23 -9.53 -0.01
CA ASP A 168 -4.10 -8.59 -0.11
C ASP A 168 -3.01 -9.10 -1.08
N GLY A 169 -2.55 -8.20 -1.94
CA GLY A 169 -1.53 -8.50 -2.95
C GLY A 169 -0.17 -8.86 -2.38
N GLY A 170 0.08 -8.56 -1.10
CA GLY A 170 1.31 -8.91 -0.41
C GLY A 170 1.59 -10.41 -0.31
N ALA A 171 0.56 -11.24 -0.50
CA ALA A 171 0.73 -12.70 -0.51
C ALA A 171 1.43 -13.24 -1.78
N THR A 172 1.37 -12.51 -2.90
CA THR A 172 1.98 -12.94 -4.19
C THR A 172 3.01 -11.94 -4.71
N ASN A 173 2.75 -10.65 -4.58
CA ASN A 173 3.67 -9.60 -5.06
C ASN A 173 3.68 -8.39 -4.10
N PRO A 174 4.42 -8.49 -3.00
CA PRO A 174 4.47 -7.42 -1.99
C PRO A 174 5.14 -6.13 -2.46
N LEU A 175 5.99 -6.21 -3.49
CA LEU A 175 6.73 -5.08 -4.07
C LEU A 175 6.75 -5.22 -5.60
N PRO A 176 5.79 -4.60 -6.32
CA PRO A 176 5.47 -4.96 -7.70
C PRO A 176 6.32 -4.21 -8.76
N PHE A 177 7.64 -4.13 -8.59
CA PHE A 177 8.53 -3.47 -9.55
C PHE A 177 8.62 -4.20 -10.89
N ASP A 178 8.38 -5.52 -10.90
CA ASP A 178 8.30 -6.34 -12.10
C ASP A 178 7.12 -5.93 -13.01
N GLN A 179 6.04 -5.42 -12.45
CA GLN A 179 4.84 -5.02 -13.19
C GLN A 179 4.97 -3.68 -13.95
N VAL A 180 6.02 -2.91 -13.66
CA VAL A 180 6.26 -1.61 -14.29
C VAL A 180 7.61 -1.51 -14.99
N ARG A 181 8.42 -2.56 -14.93
CA ARG A 181 9.79 -2.58 -15.45
C ARG A 181 9.88 -2.19 -16.93
N GLU A 182 8.94 -2.64 -17.75
CA GLU A 182 8.91 -2.37 -19.19
C GLU A 182 8.21 -1.05 -19.55
N ARG A 183 7.74 -0.29 -18.54
CA ARG A 183 6.97 0.94 -18.74
C ARG A 183 7.84 2.19 -18.84
N ALA A 184 9.12 2.10 -18.46
CA ALA A 184 10.06 3.22 -18.46
C ALA A 184 11.52 2.73 -18.53
N GLY A 185 12.44 3.65 -18.81
CA GLY A 185 13.88 3.35 -18.87
C GLY A 185 14.52 3.05 -17.52
N VAL A 186 13.87 3.42 -16.42
CA VAL A 186 14.36 3.23 -15.02
C VAL A 186 13.21 2.75 -14.15
N THR A 187 13.45 1.76 -13.31
CA THR A 187 12.50 1.24 -12.33
C THR A 187 12.93 1.57 -10.91
N ILE A 188 12.07 2.29 -10.19
CA ILE A 188 12.27 2.64 -8.78
C ILE A 188 11.32 1.83 -7.94
N ALA A 189 11.84 1.14 -6.92
CA ALA A 189 11.05 0.38 -5.96
C ALA A 189 11.18 0.98 -4.56
N VAL A 190 10.04 1.20 -3.90
CA VAL A 190 9.99 1.69 -2.51
C VAL A 190 9.55 0.55 -1.61
N ASP A 191 10.51 0.00 -0.88
CA ASP A 191 10.33 -1.14 0.01
C ASP A 191 10.10 -0.65 1.45
N VAL A 192 8.89 -0.83 1.94
CA VAL A 192 8.49 -0.50 3.32
C VAL A 192 8.17 -1.76 4.14
N PHE A 193 8.44 -2.93 3.56
CA PHE A 193 8.15 -4.20 4.22
C PHE A 193 9.03 -4.43 5.44
N GLY A 194 10.29 -4.05 5.43
CA GLY A 194 11.29 -4.09 6.47
C GLY A 194 10.99 -5.01 7.67
N MET A 195 11.96 -5.76 8.13
CA MET A 195 11.79 -6.55 9.38
C MET A 195 12.00 -5.61 10.58
N PRO A 196 11.08 -5.60 11.57
CA PRO A 196 11.32 -4.86 12.82
C PRO A 196 12.57 -5.41 13.50
N GLU A 197 13.51 -4.55 13.82
CA GLU A 197 14.66 -4.85 14.67
C GLU A 197 14.23 -4.83 16.16
N LEU A 198 13.24 -5.64 16.52
CA LEU A 198 12.76 -5.74 17.89
C LEU A 198 13.26 -7.07 18.46
N GLU A 199 14.27 -7.04 19.30
CA GLU A 199 14.55 -8.12 20.22
C GLU A 199 13.41 -8.23 21.22
N ARG A 200 12.55 -9.22 21.04
CA ARG A 200 11.46 -9.56 21.96
C ARG A 200 11.67 -10.97 22.46
N ASN A 201 11.61 -11.12 23.76
CA ASN A 201 11.70 -12.42 24.44
C ASN A 201 10.30 -12.94 24.86
N ASP A 202 9.22 -12.23 24.52
CA ASP A 202 7.85 -12.59 24.83
C ASP A 202 7.21 -13.38 23.68
N ILE A 203 6.31 -14.29 24.03
CA ILE A 203 5.52 -15.04 23.03
C ILE A 203 4.50 -14.08 22.42
N PRO A 204 4.51 -13.87 21.07
CA PRO A 204 3.60 -12.94 20.42
C PRO A 204 2.15 -13.47 20.45
N SER A 205 1.18 -12.57 20.42
CA SER A 205 -0.23 -12.94 20.25
C SER A 205 -0.47 -13.63 18.90
N VAL A 206 -1.60 -14.34 18.78
CA VAL A 206 -2.01 -15.01 17.52
C VAL A 206 -2.02 -14.05 16.35
N TRP A 207 -2.58 -12.85 16.52
CA TRP A 207 -2.62 -11.81 15.49
C TRP A 207 -1.23 -11.30 15.12
N GLU A 208 -0.38 -11.06 16.10
CA GLU A 208 0.99 -10.61 15.89
C GLU A 208 1.82 -11.66 15.15
N SER A 209 1.69 -12.95 15.54
CA SER A 209 2.32 -14.07 14.86
C SER A 209 1.89 -14.17 13.40
N MET A 210 0.58 -14.07 13.14
CA MET A 210 0.03 -14.14 11.79
C MET A 210 0.55 -13.00 10.90
N PHE A 211 0.49 -11.76 11.37
CA PHE A 211 0.95 -10.61 10.59
C PHE A 211 2.46 -10.61 10.40
N THR A 212 3.24 -11.01 11.41
CA THR A 212 4.69 -11.13 11.28
C THR A 212 5.07 -12.22 10.29
N THR A 213 4.36 -13.36 10.30
CA THR A 213 4.58 -14.43 9.32
C THR A 213 4.31 -13.94 7.90
N LEU A 214 3.20 -13.23 7.67
CA LEU A 214 2.92 -12.64 6.35
C LEU A 214 4.01 -11.66 5.92
N GLN A 215 4.57 -10.89 6.85
CA GLN A 215 5.69 -9.98 6.57
C GLN A 215 6.97 -10.73 6.19
N ILE A 216 7.30 -11.79 6.91
CA ILE A 216 8.47 -12.65 6.60
C ILE A 216 8.33 -13.23 5.19
N MET A 217 7.17 -13.80 4.88
CA MET A 217 6.89 -14.36 3.55
C MET A 217 6.97 -13.29 2.46
N GLY A 218 6.37 -12.13 2.67
CA GLY A 218 6.42 -11.02 1.73
C GLY A 218 7.85 -10.51 1.50
N SER A 219 8.64 -10.36 2.56
CA SER A 219 10.05 -9.96 2.43
C SER A 219 10.87 -10.99 1.65
N ALA A 220 10.62 -12.29 1.87
CA ALA A 220 11.29 -13.36 1.13
C ALA A 220 10.92 -13.35 -0.37
N ILE A 221 9.64 -13.12 -0.69
CA ILE A 221 9.17 -12.99 -2.09
C ILE A 221 9.82 -11.79 -2.76
N ALA A 222 9.81 -10.60 -2.13
CA ALA A 222 10.42 -9.40 -2.68
C ALA A 222 11.93 -9.58 -2.90
N ALA A 223 12.64 -10.19 -1.94
CA ALA A 223 14.06 -10.48 -2.05
C ALA A 223 14.36 -11.47 -3.20
N ALA A 224 13.57 -12.53 -3.34
CA ALA A 224 13.72 -13.50 -4.42
C ALA A 224 13.50 -12.84 -5.79
N LYS A 225 12.44 -12.04 -5.96
CA LYS A 225 12.19 -11.28 -7.19
C LYS A 225 13.34 -10.32 -7.52
N HIS A 226 13.82 -9.57 -6.52
CA HIS A 226 14.93 -8.63 -6.69
C HIS A 226 16.25 -9.31 -7.10
N LYS A 227 16.51 -10.50 -6.58
CA LYS A 227 17.69 -11.29 -6.96
C LYS A 227 17.68 -11.71 -8.43
N HIS A 228 16.50 -12.05 -8.98
CA HIS A 228 16.37 -12.47 -10.38
C HIS A 228 16.35 -11.29 -11.35
N ALA A 229 15.72 -10.20 -10.98
CA ALA A 229 15.50 -9.05 -11.84
C ALA A 229 15.45 -7.77 -10.99
N PRO A 230 16.61 -7.19 -10.61
CA PRO A 230 16.67 -6.07 -9.69
C PRO A 230 15.99 -4.81 -10.24
N ALA A 231 15.34 -4.03 -9.40
CA ALA A 231 14.98 -2.64 -9.72
C ALA A 231 16.26 -1.80 -9.82
N ASP A 232 16.25 -0.78 -10.68
CA ASP A 232 17.42 0.10 -10.88
C ASP A 232 17.75 0.91 -9.63
N LEU A 233 16.71 1.28 -8.87
CA LEU A 233 16.86 1.96 -7.58
C LEU A 233 15.88 1.38 -6.56
N MET A 234 16.43 0.92 -5.43
CA MET A 234 15.66 0.47 -4.27
C MET A 234 15.76 1.53 -3.16
N ILE A 235 14.63 2.08 -2.76
CA ILE A 235 14.49 3.02 -1.64
C ILE A 235 13.90 2.29 -0.44
N ARG A 236 14.53 2.39 0.70
CA ARG A 236 14.09 1.79 1.96
C ARG A 236 13.97 2.82 3.06
N PRO A 237 12.79 3.45 3.24
CA PRO A 237 12.56 4.39 4.33
C PRO A 237 12.79 3.73 5.70
N ASN A 238 13.40 4.46 6.63
CA ASN A 238 13.67 3.94 7.99
C ASN A 238 12.39 3.99 8.85
N VAL A 239 11.52 2.97 8.67
CA VAL A 239 10.23 2.84 9.39
C VAL A 239 10.06 1.45 10.01
N THR A 240 11.13 0.68 10.15
CA THR A 240 11.12 -0.70 10.66
C THR A 240 10.70 -0.80 12.12
N ILE A 241 10.87 0.26 12.90
CA ILE A 241 10.45 0.33 14.32
C ILE A 241 8.92 0.34 14.52
N PHE A 242 8.15 0.63 13.47
CA PHE A 242 6.68 0.65 13.53
C PHE A 242 6.09 -0.70 13.13
N ARG A 243 4.94 -1.04 13.73
CA ARG A 243 4.19 -2.24 13.37
C ARG A 243 3.27 -1.97 12.17
N MET A 244 2.82 -3.05 11.50
CA MET A 244 1.94 -2.98 10.34
C MET A 244 0.62 -2.24 10.62
N LEU A 245 0.09 -2.32 11.84
CA LEU A 245 -1.19 -1.72 12.21
C LEU A 245 -1.07 -0.41 13.01
N ASP A 246 0.11 0.18 13.10
CA ASP A 246 0.36 1.41 13.87
C ASP A 246 -0.15 2.69 13.18
N PHE A 247 -1.30 2.65 12.53
CA PHE A 247 -1.90 3.80 11.84
C PHE A 247 -2.16 5.01 12.75
N TYR A 248 -2.36 4.78 14.04
CA TYR A 248 -2.47 5.86 15.04
C TYR A 248 -1.15 6.61 15.26
N GLN A 249 -0.01 6.06 14.83
CA GLN A 249 1.30 6.69 14.85
C GLN A 249 1.66 7.39 13.53
N ALA A 250 0.69 7.69 12.66
CA ALA A 250 0.93 8.25 11.33
C ALA A 250 1.90 9.44 11.32
N SER A 251 1.75 10.38 12.26
CA SER A 251 2.65 11.54 12.37
C SER A 251 4.09 11.15 12.74
N ALA A 252 4.29 10.11 13.54
CA ALA A 252 5.62 9.62 13.91
C ALA A 252 6.28 8.89 12.73
N ILE A 253 5.50 8.04 12.02
CA ILE A 253 5.96 7.34 10.82
C ILE A 253 6.40 8.33 9.75
N LEU A 254 5.58 9.35 9.47
CA LEU A 254 5.89 10.38 8.48
C LEU A 254 7.17 11.15 8.83
N ARG A 255 7.36 11.52 10.10
CA ARG A 255 8.59 12.18 10.55
C ARG A 255 9.81 11.28 10.43
N ALA A 256 9.71 10.01 10.82
CA ALA A 256 10.80 9.05 10.68
C ALA A 256 11.20 8.83 9.22
N ALA A 257 10.21 8.85 8.32
CA ALA A 257 10.42 8.67 6.88
C ALA A 257 10.93 9.93 6.16
N ASP A 258 10.87 11.13 6.76
CA ASP A 258 11.23 12.38 6.07
C ASP A 258 12.68 12.41 5.57
N ALA A 259 13.59 11.69 6.22
CA ALA A 259 14.99 11.58 5.76
C ALA A 259 15.12 10.98 4.34
N VAL A 260 14.15 10.17 3.91
CA VAL A 260 14.15 9.56 2.57
C VAL A 260 14.08 10.58 1.43
N LYS A 261 13.57 11.80 1.69
CA LYS A 261 13.46 12.86 0.68
C LYS A 261 14.83 13.24 0.11
N ALA A 262 15.84 13.36 0.97
CA ALA A 262 17.19 13.71 0.53
C ALA A 262 17.78 12.58 -0.33
N GLU A 263 17.63 11.34 0.12
CA GLU A 263 18.08 10.15 -0.61
C GLU A 263 17.44 10.05 -2.00
N VAL A 264 16.11 10.24 -2.09
CA VAL A 264 15.39 10.22 -3.37
C VAL A 264 15.89 11.31 -4.30
N LYS A 265 16.02 12.54 -3.81
CA LYS A 265 16.47 13.68 -4.63
C LYS A 265 17.88 13.45 -5.19
N GLU A 266 18.80 12.96 -4.36
CA GLU A 266 20.19 12.67 -4.75
C GLU A 266 20.26 11.54 -5.77
N LYS A 267 19.75 10.35 -5.39
CA LYS A 267 19.91 9.13 -6.19
C LYS A 267 19.10 9.17 -7.48
N LEU A 268 17.84 9.66 -7.40
CA LEU A 268 17.02 9.77 -8.60
C LEU A 268 17.51 10.88 -9.53
N GLY A 269 17.90 12.04 -8.98
CA GLY A 269 18.46 13.13 -9.77
C GLY A 269 19.66 12.67 -10.60
N ALA A 270 20.60 11.95 -9.97
CA ALA A 270 21.75 11.36 -10.65
C ALA A 270 21.35 10.34 -11.74
N LEU A 271 20.38 9.47 -11.43
CA LEU A 271 19.95 8.39 -12.33
C LEU A 271 19.20 8.90 -13.57
N LEU A 272 18.44 9.99 -13.44
CA LEU A 272 17.70 10.60 -14.55
C LEU A 272 18.57 11.51 -15.42
N ALA A 273 19.69 12.01 -14.89
CA ALA A 273 20.65 12.82 -15.62
C ALA A 273 21.64 11.98 -16.45
N ALA A 274 21.94 10.76 -16.02
CA ALA A 274 22.82 9.80 -16.69
C ALA A 274 22.14 9.18 -17.93
#